data_1b8aeb0aebbd350bc67b3e3392b029ec
#
_entry.id   1b8aeb0aebbd350bc67b3e3392b029ec
#
_cell.length_a   1.000
_cell.length_b   1.000
_cell.length_c   1.000
_cell.angle_alpha   90.00
_cell.angle_beta   90.00
_cell.angle_gamma   90.00
#
_symmetry.space_group_name_H-M   'P 1'
#
loop_
_entity.id
_entity.type
_entity.pdbx_description
1 polymer ?
#
loop_
_entity_poly.entity_id
_entity_poly.type
_entity_poly.pdbx_seq_one_letter_code
_entity_poly.pdbx_strand_id
1 'polypeptide(L)'
;MLLAAMDDFLNTTEYHPIVADGNTKLNVWCTNEPGKVEEIIGLYEDWLREEKHKFVGLGMEFTRKDCYGRRKVAVMQLAMQNHVLLYHFCKARTECPALKDFLENRGLTFSSVGVRYIRDALFQDLIKIQEGYHIDIQEKFMIKGGEERDSMEDLAGAIIDETYSRMESSFPVLLRHNWDWKPL
;
A
#
# COMPACT_ATOMS: atom_id res chain seq x y z
N MET A 1 6.09 -19.82 29.06
CA MET A 1 5.70 -19.94 27.64
C MET A 1 4.62 -18.94 27.20
N LEU A 2 4.15 -18.04 28.07
CA LEU A 2 3.14 -17.01 27.75
C LEU A 2 3.75 -15.65 27.37
N LEU A 3 5.02 -15.38 27.64
CA LEU A 3 5.65 -14.08 27.36
C LEU A 3 6.11 -13.89 25.90
N ALA A 4 6.35 -14.97 25.16
CA ALA A 4 6.78 -14.87 23.76
C ALA A 4 5.63 -14.52 22.77
N ALA A 5 4.37 -14.67 23.19
CA ALA A 5 3.21 -14.33 22.35
C ALA A 5 2.76 -12.87 22.48
N MET A 6 3.32 -12.10 23.44
CA MET A 6 2.97 -10.69 23.65
C MET A 6 3.82 -9.73 22.82
N ASP A 7 5.00 -10.13 22.34
CA ASP A 7 5.89 -9.26 21.56
C ASP A 7 5.37 -8.95 20.13
N ASP A 8 4.52 -9.83 19.57
CA ASP A 8 3.94 -9.63 18.24
C ASP A 8 2.92 -8.46 18.15
N PHE A 9 2.58 -7.84 19.28
CA PHE A 9 1.58 -6.77 19.37
C PHE A 9 2.13 -5.44 19.88
N LEU A 10 3.45 -5.29 19.94
CA LEU A 10 4.02 -3.98 20.27
C LEU A 10 3.77 -3.00 19.13
N ASN A 11 3.39 -1.78 19.51
CA ASN A 11 3.36 -0.67 18.56
C ASN A 11 4.77 -0.45 18.05
N THR A 12 4.93 -0.49 16.74
CA THR A 12 6.21 -0.31 16.09
C THR A 12 6.11 0.75 15.00
N THR A 13 7.06 1.67 15.04
CA THR A 13 7.25 2.66 13.99
C THR A 13 8.71 2.70 13.62
N GLU A 14 9.01 2.46 12.36
CA GLU A 14 10.36 2.46 11.81
C GLU A 14 10.46 3.41 10.63
N TYR A 15 11.59 4.10 10.51
CA TYR A 15 11.89 4.97 9.38
C TYR A 15 13.06 4.42 8.58
N HIS A 16 12.86 4.24 7.28
CA HIS A 16 13.85 3.68 6.37
C HIS A 16 14.09 4.65 5.20
N PRO A 17 15.17 5.42 5.21
CA PRO A 17 15.58 6.14 4.00
C PRO A 17 16.14 5.14 2.99
N ILE A 18 15.52 5.08 1.81
CA ILE A 18 15.89 4.14 0.74
C ILE A 18 16.34 4.95 -0.47
N VAL A 19 17.33 4.46 -1.19
CA VAL A 19 17.70 4.98 -2.51
C VAL A 19 17.21 4.00 -3.56
N ALA A 20 16.17 4.38 -4.30
CA ALA A 20 15.67 3.63 -5.43
C ALA A 20 16.43 4.04 -6.71
N ASP A 21 16.59 3.09 -7.65
CA ASP A 21 17.22 3.32 -8.97
C ASP A 21 18.60 4.04 -8.94
N GLY A 22 19.28 3.99 -7.81
CA GLY A 22 20.58 4.66 -7.60
C GLY A 22 20.52 6.17 -7.35
N ASN A 23 19.37 6.83 -7.56
CA ASN A 23 19.24 8.29 -7.49
C ASN A 23 18.06 8.78 -6.66
N THR A 24 16.92 8.10 -6.71
CA THR A 24 15.69 8.55 -6.06
C THR A 24 15.71 8.22 -4.57
N LYS A 25 15.76 9.25 -3.73
CA LYS A 25 15.65 9.08 -2.27
C LYS A 25 14.20 8.97 -1.86
N LEU A 26 13.83 7.86 -1.23
CA LEU A 26 12.52 7.63 -0.67
C LEU A 26 12.57 7.65 0.86
N ASN A 27 11.60 8.30 1.47
CA ASN A 27 11.37 8.33 2.90
C ASN A 27 10.26 7.33 3.23
N VAL A 28 10.64 6.15 3.74
CA VAL A 28 9.68 5.06 4.00
C VAL A 28 9.42 4.96 5.49
N TRP A 29 8.16 5.04 5.86
CA TRP A 29 7.68 4.81 7.21
C TRP A 29 6.94 3.48 7.28
N CYS A 30 7.40 2.57 8.14
CA CYS A 30 6.73 1.31 8.43
C CYS A 30 6.11 1.42 9.82
N THR A 31 4.79 1.23 9.95
CA THR A 31 4.13 1.34 11.25
C THR A 31 2.89 0.47 11.35
N ASN A 32 2.54 0.07 12.57
CA ASN A 32 1.23 -0.47 12.93
C ASN A 32 0.46 0.45 13.88
N GLU A 33 0.95 1.69 14.09
CA GLU A 33 0.40 2.68 15.00
C GLU A 33 -0.56 3.64 14.28
N PRO A 34 -1.87 3.64 14.58
CA PRO A 34 -2.82 4.56 13.95
C PRO A 34 -2.45 6.03 14.10
N GLY A 35 -1.91 6.44 15.26
CA GLY A 35 -1.48 7.82 15.49
C GLY A 35 -0.34 8.26 14.56
N LYS A 36 0.59 7.35 14.21
CA LYS A 36 1.64 7.66 13.22
C LYS A 36 1.08 7.72 11.80
N VAL A 37 0.11 6.88 11.49
CA VAL A 37 -0.61 6.96 10.21
C VAL A 37 -1.32 8.30 10.07
N GLU A 38 -2.02 8.75 11.11
CA GLU A 38 -2.70 10.06 11.13
C GLU A 38 -1.72 11.22 10.91
N GLU A 39 -0.56 11.20 11.58
CA GLU A 39 0.50 12.19 11.38
C GLU A 39 0.96 12.27 9.92
N ILE A 40 1.23 11.11 9.29
CA ILE A 40 1.71 11.05 7.90
C ILE A 40 0.60 11.46 6.92
N ILE A 41 -0.64 11.09 7.17
CA ILE A 41 -1.79 11.53 6.38
C ILE A 41 -1.91 13.05 6.43
N GLY A 42 -1.76 13.65 7.61
CA GLY A 42 -1.76 15.11 7.76
C GLY A 42 -0.70 15.79 6.89
N LEU A 43 0.53 15.24 6.83
CA LEU A 43 1.57 15.72 5.92
C LEU A 43 1.15 15.58 4.44
N TYR A 44 0.55 14.47 4.07
CA TYR A 44 0.07 14.26 2.68
C TYR A 44 -1.03 15.26 2.32
N GLU A 45 -1.97 15.52 3.22
CA GLU A 45 -3.04 16.49 3.01
C GLU A 45 -2.49 17.91 2.86
N ASP A 46 -1.46 18.28 3.64
CA ASP A 46 -0.81 19.58 3.54
C ASP A 46 -0.17 19.77 2.18
N TRP A 47 0.58 18.79 1.69
CA TRP A 47 1.18 18.85 0.35
C TRP A 47 0.12 18.86 -0.76
N LEU A 48 -0.93 18.05 -0.62
CA LEU A 48 -2.01 17.97 -1.61
C LEU A 48 -2.84 19.25 -1.73
N ARG A 49 -2.80 20.15 -0.72
CA ARG A 49 -3.48 21.45 -0.84
C ARG A 49 -2.92 22.31 -1.96
N GLU A 50 -1.62 22.27 -2.15
CA GLU A 50 -0.91 23.08 -3.15
C GLU A 50 -0.88 22.40 -4.53
N GLU A 51 -1.22 21.12 -4.61
CA GLU A 51 -1.14 20.36 -5.85
C GLU A 51 -2.38 20.57 -6.72
N LYS A 52 -2.15 20.84 -8.02
CA LYS A 52 -3.20 20.93 -9.04
C LYS A 52 -3.88 19.57 -9.27
N HIS A 53 -3.11 18.51 -9.24
CA HIS A 53 -3.55 17.14 -9.44
C HIS A 53 -3.24 16.31 -8.20
N LYS A 54 -4.29 15.90 -7.50
CA LYS A 54 -4.18 15.27 -6.19
C LYS A 54 -4.14 13.76 -6.31
N PHE A 55 -2.99 13.23 -6.69
CA PHE A 55 -2.75 11.80 -6.85
C PHE A 55 -2.00 11.20 -5.68
N VAL A 56 -2.44 10.02 -5.24
CA VAL A 56 -1.78 9.20 -4.22
C VAL A 56 -1.65 7.78 -4.75
N GLY A 57 -0.44 7.22 -4.71
CA GLY A 57 -0.22 5.79 -4.99
C GLY A 57 -0.80 4.94 -3.87
N LEU A 58 -1.58 3.92 -4.20
CA LEU A 58 -2.17 2.99 -3.25
C LEU A 58 -1.83 1.55 -3.65
N GLY A 59 -1.08 0.87 -2.79
CA GLY A 59 -0.78 -0.55 -2.90
C GLY A 59 -1.33 -1.33 -1.72
N MET A 60 -1.55 -2.64 -1.89
CA MET A 60 -1.98 -3.52 -0.82
C MET A 60 -1.37 -4.90 -0.93
N GLU A 61 -0.91 -5.42 0.21
CA GLU A 61 -0.59 -6.82 0.39
C GLU A 61 -1.68 -7.49 1.22
N PHE A 62 -1.92 -8.77 0.94
CA PHE A 62 -3.02 -9.49 1.55
C PHE A 62 -2.53 -10.68 2.38
N THR A 63 -3.26 -10.99 3.45
CA THR A 63 -3.06 -12.22 4.22
C THR A 63 -3.31 -13.46 3.34
N ARG A 64 -2.87 -14.63 3.80
CA ARG A 64 -3.35 -15.90 3.24
C ARG A 64 -4.87 -16.00 3.37
N LYS A 65 -5.47 -16.78 2.48
CA LYS A 65 -6.91 -17.06 2.56
C LYS A 65 -7.23 -17.76 3.87
N ASP A 66 -8.28 -17.28 4.54
CA ASP A 66 -8.86 -17.97 5.70
C ASP A 66 -9.59 -19.26 5.26
N CYS A 67 -10.17 -19.97 6.22
CA CYS A 67 -10.95 -21.20 5.96
C CYS A 67 -12.20 -20.98 5.08
N TYR A 68 -12.63 -19.74 4.91
CA TYR A 68 -13.73 -19.35 4.02
C TYR A 68 -13.23 -18.80 2.67
N GLY A 69 -11.94 -18.90 2.40
CA GLY A 69 -11.33 -18.42 1.16
C GLY A 69 -11.15 -16.89 1.07
N ARG A 70 -11.36 -16.14 2.17
CA ARG A 70 -11.26 -14.67 2.21
C ARG A 70 -9.83 -14.25 2.53
N ARG A 71 -9.42 -13.13 1.96
CA ARG A 71 -8.17 -12.44 2.30
C ARG A 71 -8.50 -11.11 2.97
N LYS A 72 -7.70 -10.73 3.95
CA LYS A 72 -7.75 -9.41 4.56
C LYS A 72 -6.57 -8.57 4.10
N VAL A 73 -6.67 -7.26 4.21
CA VAL A 73 -5.52 -6.37 4.00
C VAL A 73 -4.49 -6.65 5.08
N ALA A 74 -3.29 -7.02 4.69
CA ALA A 74 -2.16 -7.21 5.61
C ALA A 74 -1.39 -5.91 5.77
N VAL A 75 -0.96 -5.32 4.65
CA VAL A 75 -0.24 -4.07 4.59
C VAL A 75 -0.89 -3.17 3.56
N MET A 76 -1.09 -1.92 3.93
CA MET A 76 -1.48 -0.86 3.02
C MET A 76 -0.27 0.02 2.75
N GLN A 77 -0.08 0.39 1.50
CA GLN A 77 1.00 1.26 1.05
C GLN A 77 0.38 2.54 0.50
N LEU A 78 0.78 3.68 1.02
CA LEU A 78 0.44 4.98 0.47
C LEU A 78 1.72 5.69 0.04
N ALA A 79 1.77 6.12 -1.20
CA ALA A 79 2.93 6.80 -1.76
C ALA A 79 2.54 8.17 -2.31
N MET A 80 3.32 9.19 -1.92
CA MET A 80 3.18 10.54 -2.41
C MET A 80 4.54 11.22 -2.50
N GLN A 81 4.86 11.79 -3.68
CA GLN A 81 6.18 12.35 -3.96
C GLN A 81 7.28 11.32 -3.66
N ASN A 82 8.18 11.63 -2.72
CA ASN A 82 9.24 10.75 -2.26
C ASN A 82 8.97 10.13 -0.87
N HIS A 83 7.74 10.15 -0.40
CA HIS A 83 7.33 9.57 0.87
C HIS A 83 6.45 8.34 0.65
N VAL A 84 6.70 7.30 1.43
CA VAL A 84 5.95 6.05 1.40
C VAL A 84 5.57 5.67 2.84
N LEU A 85 4.29 5.46 3.06
CA LEU A 85 3.76 4.87 4.28
C LEU A 85 3.47 3.39 4.02
N LEU A 86 4.08 2.52 4.80
CA LEU A 86 3.76 1.09 4.89
C LEU A 86 3.01 0.85 6.20
N TYR A 87 1.70 0.77 6.13
CA TYR A 87 0.86 0.53 7.30
C TYR A 87 0.54 -0.96 7.44
N HIS A 88 1.02 -1.57 8.52
CA HIS A 88 0.72 -2.95 8.89
C HIS A 88 -0.72 -3.06 9.42
N PHE A 89 -1.68 -3.01 8.52
CA PHE A 89 -3.10 -2.92 8.81
C PHE A 89 -3.60 -4.08 9.69
N CYS A 90 -3.15 -5.31 9.40
CA CYS A 90 -3.55 -6.49 10.17
C CYS A 90 -2.94 -6.55 11.59
N LYS A 91 -1.93 -5.74 11.88
CA LYS A 91 -1.27 -5.65 13.20
C LYS A 91 -1.71 -4.43 14.01
N ALA A 92 -2.52 -3.56 13.43
CA ALA A 92 -3.07 -2.39 14.13
C ALA A 92 -4.03 -2.84 15.23
N ARG A 93 -3.89 -2.26 16.41
CA ARG A 93 -4.74 -2.59 17.57
C ARG A 93 -6.09 -1.89 17.56
N THR A 94 -6.15 -0.76 16.90
CA THR A 94 -7.34 0.09 16.79
C THR A 94 -7.51 0.56 15.36
N GLU A 95 -8.72 0.91 15.01
CA GLU A 95 -9.00 1.56 13.73
C GLU A 95 -8.30 2.92 13.64
N CYS A 96 -8.05 3.36 12.41
CA CYS A 96 -7.51 4.68 12.11
C CYS A 96 -8.58 5.47 11.32
N PRO A 97 -9.44 6.24 11.99
CA PRO A 97 -10.49 7.01 11.31
C PRO A 97 -9.93 7.98 10.26
N ALA A 98 -8.80 8.64 10.55
CA ALA A 98 -8.15 9.54 9.62
C ALA A 98 -7.76 8.84 8.31
N LEU A 99 -7.30 7.58 8.35
CA LEU A 99 -7.03 6.79 7.15
C LEU A 99 -8.29 6.53 6.34
N LYS A 100 -9.39 6.18 7.01
CA LYS A 100 -10.67 5.97 6.35
C LYS A 100 -11.16 7.24 5.68
N ASP A 101 -11.17 8.36 6.39
CA ASP A 101 -11.60 9.66 5.86
C ASP A 101 -10.73 10.08 4.66
N PHE A 102 -9.43 9.85 4.74
CA PHE A 102 -8.48 10.10 3.65
C PHE A 102 -8.79 9.26 2.40
N LEU A 103 -9.04 7.95 2.56
CA LEU A 103 -9.35 7.04 1.45
C LEU A 103 -10.74 7.31 0.83
N GLU A 104 -11.69 7.81 1.60
CA GLU A 104 -13.04 8.16 1.14
C GLU A 104 -13.14 9.60 0.59
N ASN A 105 -12.05 10.39 0.65
CA ASN A 105 -12.02 11.78 0.21
C ASN A 105 -12.15 11.89 -1.30
N ARG A 106 -13.25 12.48 -1.77
CA ARG A 106 -13.55 12.73 -3.19
C ARG A 106 -12.67 13.80 -3.85
N GLY A 107 -11.88 14.51 -3.07
CA GLY A 107 -10.90 15.46 -3.59
C GLY A 107 -9.59 14.81 -4.03
N LEU A 108 -9.39 13.53 -3.74
CA LEU A 108 -8.16 12.78 -4.03
C LEU A 108 -8.40 11.72 -5.10
N THR A 109 -7.37 11.44 -5.89
CA THR A 109 -7.37 10.35 -6.85
C THR A 109 -6.31 9.33 -6.44
N PHE A 110 -6.73 8.10 -6.22
CA PHE A 110 -5.83 6.99 -5.92
C PHE A 110 -5.45 6.25 -7.21
N SER A 111 -4.19 5.85 -7.31
CA SER A 111 -3.69 5.04 -8.43
C SER A 111 -3.15 3.71 -7.90
N SER A 112 -3.54 2.62 -8.53
CA SER A 112 -3.20 1.25 -8.10
C SER A 112 -3.05 0.31 -9.30
N VAL A 113 -2.48 -0.86 -9.02
CA VAL A 113 -2.60 -2.04 -9.90
C VAL A 113 -3.66 -2.95 -9.33
N GLY A 114 -4.59 -3.42 -10.19
CA GLY A 114 -5.63 -4.34 -9.78
C GLY A 114 -6.70 -3.70 -8.87
N VAL A 115 -7.16 -2.52 -9.23
CA VAL A 115 -8.13 -1.69 -8.46
C VAL A 115 -9.32 -2.49 -7.96
N ARG A 116 -9.86 -3.43 -8.76
CA ARG A 116 -11.00 -4.24 -8.36
C ARG A 116 -10.73 -5.03 -7.08
N TYR A 117 -9.57 -5.69 -7.00
CA TYR A 117 -9.20 -6.48 -5.82
C TYR A 117 -9.00 -5.63 -4.58
N ILE A 118 -8.42 -4.44 -4.75
CA ILE A 118 -8.22 -3.48 -3.67
C ILE A 118 -9.57 -2.97 -3.14
N ARG A 119 -10.48 -2.61 -4.02
CA ARG A 119 -11.82 -2.12 -3.64
C ARG A 119 -12.63 -3.19 -2.91
N ASP A 120 -12.60 -4.43 -3.40
CA ASP A 120 -13.28 -5.57 -2.77
C ASP A 120 -12.74 -5.84 -1.36
N ALA A 121 -11.43 -5.71 -1.15
CA ALA A 121 -10.81 -5.88 0.15
C ALA A 121 -11.15 -4.73 1.11
N LEU A 122 -11.04 -3.48 0.67
CA LEU A 122 -11.39 -2.32 1.48
C LEU A 122 -12.86 -2.31 1.90
N PHE A 123 -13.74 -2.80 1.02
CA PHE A 123 -15.17 -2.90 1.33
C PHE A 123 -15.45 -3.84 2.50
N GLN A 124 -14.63 -4.89 2.72
CA GLN A 124 -14.75 -5.77 3.89
C GLN A 124 -14.45 -5.02 5.21
N ASP A 125 -13.59 -4.00 5.15
CA ASP A 125 -13.25 -3.14 6.29
C ASP A 125 -14.09 -1.85 6.32
N LEU A 126 -15.22 -1.84 5.58
CA LEU A 126 -16.17 -0.71 5.49
C LEU A 126 -15.51 0.60 5.00
N ILE A 127 -14.48 0.49 4.16
CA ILE A 127 -13.81 1.61 3.49
C ILE A 127 -14.23 1.62 2.02
N LYS A 128 -14.62 2.77 1.51
CA LYS A 128 -15.12 2.90 0.14
C LYS A 128 -14.44 4.02 -0.62
N ILE A 129 -13.46 3.68 -1.45
CA ILE A 129 -12.97 4.60 -2.48
C ILE A 129 -14.01 4.66 -3.61
N GLN A 130 -14.47 5.86 -3.96
CA GLN A 130 -15.49 6.01 -4.98
C GLN A 130 -14.96 5.71 -6.37
N GLU A 131 -15.85 5.15 -7.19
CA GLU A 131 -15.60 4.96 -8.62
C GLU A 131 -15.28 6.31 -9.29
N GLY A 132 -14.29 6.34 -10.16
CA GLY A 132 -13.79 7.59 -10.76
C GLY A 132 -12.66 8.28 -9.96
N TYR A 133 -12.51 7.96 -8.67
CA TYR A 133 -11.40 8.46 -7.84
C TYR A 133 -10.36 7.36 -7.54
N HIS A 134 -10.47 6.21 -8.17
CA HIS A 134 -9.52 5.11 -8.09
C HIS A 134 -9.19 4.61 -9.49
N ILE A 135 -7.97 4.87 -9.94
CA ILE A 135 -7.50 4.60 -11.31
C ILE A 135 -6.65 3.34 -11.30
N ASP A 136 -6.99 2.39 -12.17
CA ASP A 136 -6.13 1.24 -12.46
C ASP A 136 -5.08 1.64 -13.49
N ILE A 137 -3.81 1.64 -13.08
CA ILE A 137 -2.73 2.03 -13.98
C ILE A 137 -2.51 1.01 -15.10
N GLN A 138 -2.88 -0.27 -14.91
CA GLN A 138 -2.85 -1.28 -15.97
C GLN A 138 -3.86 -1.01 -17.08
N GLU A 139 -4.95 -0.31 -16.78
CA GLU A 139 -5.95 0.10 -17.77
C GLU A 139 -5.54 1.39 -18.51
N LYS A 140 -4.69 2.20 -17.88
CA LYS A 140 -4.23 3.48 -18.48
C LYS A 140 -2.99 3.31 -19.35
N PHE A 141 -2.12 2.37 -18.99
CA PHE A 141 -0.85 2.12 -19.68
C PHE A 141 -0.82 0.66 -20.14
N MET A 142 -1.29 0.40 -21.35
CA MET A 142 -1.21 -0.93 -21.98
C MET A 142 0.04 -0.99 -22.84
N ILE A 143 1.06 -1.71 -22.36
CA ILE A 143 2.36 -1.83 -23.04
C ILE A 143 2.34 -3.00 -24.02
N LYS A 144 1.84 -4.16 -23.57
CA LYS A 144 1.86 -5.41 -24.36
C LYS A 144 0.77 -5.51 -25.41
N GLY A 145 -0.25 -4.69 -25.34
CA GLY A 145 -1.38 -4.71 -26.27
C GLY A 145 -2.02 -6.10 -26.39
N GLY A 146 -3.17 -6.32 -25.81
CA GLY A 146 -3.83 -7.61 -25.85
C GLY A 146 -4.66 -7.92 -24.62
N GLU A 147 -4.97 -9.21 -24.42
CA GLU A 147 -5.77 -9.69 -23.28
C GLU A 147 -4.96 -9.80 -21.98
N GLU A 148 -3.64 -9.84 -22.08
CA GLU A 148 -2.75 -9.98 -20.92
C GLU A 148 -2.43 -8.64 -20.30
N ARG A 149 -2.72 -8.49 -19.02
CA ARG A 149 -2.43 -7.26 -18.27
C ARG A 149 -0.94 -7.20 -17.93
N ASP A 150 -0.35 -6.02 -18.11
CA ASP A 150 1.03 -5.77 -17.72
C ASP A 150 1.18 -5.83 -16.18
N SER A 151 2.28 -6.41 -15.68
CA SER A 151 2.60 -6.38 -14.26
C SER A 151 3.03 -4.97 -13.81
N MET A 152 3.09 -4.74 -12.49
CA MET A 152 3.64 -3.49 -11.95
C MET A 152 5.08 -3.28 -12.41
N GLU A 153 5.87 -4.35 -12.43
CA GLU A 153 7.27 -4.37 -12.83
C GLU A 153 7.42 -4.05 -14.33
N ASP A 154 6.57 -4.61 -15.18
CA ASP A 154 6.55 -4.30 -16.62
C ASP A 154 6.27 -2.81 -16.85
N LEU A 155 5.24 -2.28 -16.16
CA LEU A 155 4.85 -0.87 -16.25
C LEU A 155 5.95 0.05 -15.73
N ALA A 156 6.54 -0.27 -14.57
CA ALA A 156 7.63 0.51 -14.02
C ALA A 156 8.88 0.47 -14.89
N GLY A 157 9.21 -0.70 -15.44
CA GLY A 157 10.33 -0.89 -16.35
C GLY A 157 10.21 -0.10 -17.66
N ALA A 158 8.98 0.02 -18.18
CA ALA A 158 8.74 0.74 -19.43
C ALA A 158 8.58 2.27 -19.25
N ILE A 159 8.07 2.72 -18.09
CA ILE A 159 7.71 4.12 -17.88
C ILE A 159 8.80 4.87 -17.09
N ILE A 160 9.45 4.19 -16.13
CA ILE A 160 10.43 4.81 -15.24
C ILE A 160 11.84 4.45 -15.66
N ASP A 161 12.23 3.17 -15.52
CA ASP A 161 13.56 2.66 -15.86
C ASP A 161 13.54 1.15 -16.03
N GLU A 162 14.27 0.63 -17.05
CA GLU A 162 14.34 -0.81 -17.37
C GLU A 162 14.77 -1.69 -16.19
N THR A 163 15.49 -1.14 -15.22
CA THR A 163 15.93 -1.88 -14.02
C THR A 163 14.76 -2.41 -13.20
N TYR A 164 13.61 -1.73 -13.24
CA TYR A 164 12.41 -2.16 -12.50
C TYR A 164 11.79 -3.45 -13.03
N SER A 165 11.91 -3.75 -14.33
CA SER A 165 11.41 -5.00 -14.89
C SER A 165 12.12 -6.26 -14.38
N ARG A 166 13.25 -6.10 -13.69
CA ARG A 166 14.06 -7.18 -13.11
C ARG A 166 13.93 -7.32 -11.60
N MET A 167 13.12 -6.49 -10.95
CA MET A 167 13.06 -6.44 -9.48
C MET A 167 12.42 -7.69 -8.87
N GLU A 168 11.51 -8.35 -9.56
CA GLU A 168 10.81 -9.53 -9.04
C GLU A 168 11.75 -10.69 -8.67
N SER A 169 12.88 -10.82 -9.37
CA SER A 169 13.87 -11.87 -9.13
C SER A 169 14.77 -11.61 -7.93
N SER A 170 14.86 -10.39 -7.44
CA SER A 170 15.78 -9.98 -6.38
C SER A 170 15.14 -9.85 -4.99
N PHE A 171 13.80 -9.86 -4.89
CA PHE A 171 13.13 -9.88 -3.60
C PHE A 171 13.07 -11.31 -3.04
N PRO A 172 13.71 -11.60 -1.89
CA PRO A 172 13.64 -12.92 -1.29
C PRO A 172 12.19 -13.29 -0.99
N VAL A 173 11.73 -14.43 -1.52
CA VAL A 173 10.41 -15.03 -1.22
C VAL A 173 10.15 -15.14 0.29
N LEU A 174 11.20 -15.14 1.11
CA LEU A 174 11.17 -15.17 2.58
C LEU A 174 10.42 -13.98 3.21
N LEU A 175 10.37 -12.81 2.57
CA LEU A 175 9.61 -11.68 3.10
C LEU A 175 8.10 -11.83 2.90
N ARG A 176 7.65 -12.63 1.94
CA ARG A 176 6.22 -12.93 1.73
C ARG A 176 5.62 -13.81 2.83
N HIS A 177 6.44 -14.56 3.57
CA HIS A 177 5.98 -15.51 4.59
C HIS A 177 5.76 -14.90 5.99
N ASN A 178 6.29 -13.73 6.28
CA ASN A 178 6.15 -13.07 7.59
C ASN A 178 4.82 -12.28 7.78
N TRP A 179 3.96 -12.28 6.76
CA TRP A 179 2.63 -11.64 6.82
C TRP A 179 1.54 -12.57 7.34
N ASP A 180 1.90 -13.79 7.76
CA ASP A 180 0.94 -14.75 8.28
C ASP A 180 0.46 -14.33 9.67
N TRP A 181 -0.72 -13.75 9.72
CA TRP A 181 -1.47 -13.60 10.96
C TRP A 181 -1.90 -14.99 11.43
N LYS A 182 -1.36 -15.47 12.56
CA LYS A 182 -1.90 -16.64 13.26
C LYS A 182 -2.97 -16.13 14.22
N PRO A 183 -4.24 -16.42 14.02
CA PRO A 183 -5.23 -16.18 15.05
C PRO A 183 -4.84 -17.01 16.28
N LEU A 184 -4.93 -16.39 17.45
CA LEU A 184 -4.87 -17.08 18.74
C LEU A 184 -6.04 -18.05 18.89
#